data_e5b19ac235109540c048589d45e56192
#
_entry.id   e5b19ac235109540c048589d45e56192
#
_cell.length_a   1.000
_cell.length_b   1.000
_cell.length_c   1.000
_cell.angle_alpha   90.00
_cell.angle_beta   90.00
_cell.angle_gamma   90.00
#
_symmetry.space_group_name_H-M   'P 1'
#
loop_
_entity.id
_entity.type
_entity.pdbx_description
1 polymer ?
#
loop_
_entity_poly.entity_id
_entity_poly.type
_entity_poly.pdbx_seq_one_letter_code
_entity_poly.pdbx_strand_id
1 'polypeptide(L)'
;MNEAEYIWMDGELTPWKEAKVHILTHTLHYGNAVFEGTRAYQTEDGLAIFKLEEHCKRLYNSAKIVAIQPNIDYERVKQAHIDILKANNFKENVYLRPIIYLGYGQMGIYHKNVPVNTSVIAWEWGAYLGADGLEKGITTCTSSITRNPNRSTFGKAKAAANYLNSQMAKYEAIENGFDEALMLDENGFIAEGTGECIFIVRDGKLISPPNDNSLESITQATVLELAKDMGIEIERRNITRDEIYIADELFLTGTAAEVTPVKSLDHRVIGEGKRGEITEKLQSAYFDVVFGRNEKYKHYLTYI
;
A
#
# COMPACT_ATOMS: atom_id res chain seq x y z
N MET A 1 -16.56 -1.35 -8.51
CA MET A 1 -16.56 -1.27 -7.02
C MET A 1 -18.02 -1.38 -6.59
N ASN A 2 -18.33 -2.32 -5.70
CA ASN A 2 -19.67 -2.41 -5.11
C ASN A 2 -19.80 -1.34 -4.04
N GLU A 3 -20.92 -0.59 -4.04
CA GLU A 3 -21.23 0.36 -3.00
C GLU A 3 -21.55 -0.38 -1.70
N ALA A 4 -20.97 0.07 -0.58
CA ALA A 4 -21.36 -0.36 0.76
C ALA A 4 -22.61 0.39 1.23
N GLU A 5 -23.16 0.05 2.39
CA GLU A 5 -24.29 0.80 2.95
C GLU A 5 -23.83 2.09 3.64
N TYR A 6 -22.71 2.03 4.36
CA TYR A 6 -22.19 3.11 5.20
C TYR A 6 -20.73 3.41 4.93
N ILE A 7 -20.37 4.66 5.19
CA ILE A 7 -19.00 5.16 5.37
C ILE A 7 -18.91 5.74 6.78
N TRP A 8 -17.83 5.51 7.50
CA TRP A 8 -17.60 6.17 8.78
C TRP A 8 -16.97 7.56 8.52
N MET A 9 -17.59 8.63 9.03
CA MET A 9 -17.13 10.01 8.86
C MET A 9 -17.22 10.77 10.19
N ASP A 10 -16.11 11.35 10.65
CA ASP A 10 -16.01 12.24 11.82
C ASP A 10 -16.70 11.74 13.10
N GLY A 11 -16.75 10.43 13.31
CA GLY A 11 -17.32 9.81 14.50
C GLY A 11 -18.62 9.05 14.27
N GLU A 12 -19.26 9.17 13.11
CA GLU A 12 -20.58 8.64 12.80
C GLU A 12 -20.58 7.75 11.54
N LEU A 13 -21.54 6.83 11.48
CA LEU A 13 -21.86 6.05 10.28
C LEU A 13 -22.77 6.91 9.38
N THR A 14 -22.25 7.29 8.23
CA THR A 14 -22.96 8.07 7.21
C THR A 14 -23.40 7.15 6.07
N PRO A 15 -24.67 7.21 5.61
CA PRO A 15 -25.09 6.46 4.44
C PRO A 15 -24.17 6.75 3.22
N TRP A 16 -23.83 5.73 2.45
CA TRP A 16 -22.86 5.86 1.34
C TRP A 16 -23.17 7.04 0.40
N LYS A 17 -24.43 7.21 0.02
CA LYS A 17 -24.87 8.26 -0.92
C LYS A 17 -24.82 9.66 -0.33
N GLU A 18 -24.77 9.79 1.00
CA GLU A 18 -24.72 11.05 1.74
C GLU A 18 -23.28 11.47 2.10
N ALA A 19 -22.31 10.56 1.97
CA ALA A 19 -20.90 10.82 2.24
C ALA A 19 -20.29 11.77 1.18
N LYS A 20 -20.56 13.07 1.34
CA LYS A 20 -20.17 14.15 0.40
C LYS A 20 -19.33 15.19 1.11
N VAL A 21 -18.47 15.87 0.35
CA VAL A 21 -17.68 17.01 0.82
C VAL A 21 -17.99 18.24 -0.02
N HIS A 22 -17.84 19.41 0.58
CA HIS A 22 -18.04 20.67 -0.13
C HIS A 22 -16.95 20.89 -1.18
N ILE A 23 -17.27 21.49 -2.33
CA ILE A 23 -16.30 21.73 -3.42
C ILE A 23 -15.09 22.57 -2.99
N LEU A 24 -15.24 23.44 -1.99
CA LEU A 24 -14.15 24.22 -1.38
C LEU A 24 -13.42 23.46 -0.25
N THR A 25 -13.59 22.13 -0.15
CA THR A 25 -12.75 21.32 0.74
C THR A 25 -11.29 21.53 0.36
N HIS A 26 -10.48 22.00 1.32
CA HIS A 26 -9.11 22.46 1.10
C HIS A 26 -8.24 21.40 0.38
N THR A 27 -8.36 20.15 0.78
CA THR A 27 -7.61 19.02 0.17
C THR A 27 -7.88 18.88 -1.32
N LEU A 28 -9.08 19.18 -1.83
CA LEU A 28 -9.39 19.10 -3.27
C LEU A 28 -8.59 20.12 -4.10
N HIS A 29 -8.12 21.20 -3.50
CA HIS A 29 -7.38 22.26 -4.17
C HIS A 29 -5.86 22.14 -3.96
N TYR A 30 -5.42 21.66 -2.81
CA TYR A 30 -4.01 21.71 -2.40
C TYR A 30 -3.41 20.31 -2.11
N GLY A 31 -4.21 19.24 -2.16
CA GLY A 31 -3.72 17.85 -2.02
C GLY A 31 -3.31 17.44 -0.61
N ASN A 32 -3.47 18.30 0.41
CA ASN A 32 -3.01 18.01 1.76
C ASN A 32 -3.98 17.09 2.51
N ALA A 33 -3.77 15.80 2.35
CA ALA A 33 -4.40 14.72 3.09
C ALA A 33 -3.41 13.58 3.30
N VAL A 34 -3.67 12.74 4.28
CA VAL A 34 -2.96 11.47 4.47
C VAL A 34 -3.96 10.33 4.52
N PHE A 35 -3.56 9.17 4.04
CA PHE A 35 -4.46 8.02 4.01
C PHE A 35 -3.70 6.72 4.27
N GLU A 36 -4.45 5.66 4.54
CA GLU A 36 -3.93 4.31 4.60
C GLU A 36 -4.71 3.37 3.67
N GLY A 37 -4.11 2.22 3.45
CA GLY A 37 -4.77 1.07 2.89
C GLY A 37 -4.58 -0.08 3.85
N THR A 38 -5.67 -0.62 4.38
CA THR A 38 -5.69 -1.77 5.28
C THR A 38 -6.53 -2.86 4.65
N ARG A 39 -6.24 -4.13 4.87
CA ARG A 39 -7.08 -5.23 4.40
C ARG A 39 -7.64 -6.03 5.56
N ALA A 40 -8.88 -6.46 5.40
CA ALA A 40 -9.50 -7.50 6.19
C ALA A 40 -9.73 -8.73 5.31
N TYR A 41 -9.38 -9.89 5.83
CA TYR A 41 -9.44 -11.17 5.13
C TYR A 41 -10.50 -12.07 5.76
N GLN A 42 -11.23 -12.80 4.92
CA GLN A 42 -12.11 -13.87 5.37
C GLN A 42 -11.26 -15.06 5.80
N THR A 43 -11.20 -15.31 7.09
CA THR A 43 -10.48 -16.45 7.68
C THR A 43 -11.47 -17.53 8.13
N GLU A 44 -10.98 -18.69 8.56
CA GLU A 44 -11.83 -19.74 9.15
C GLU A 44 -12.49 -19.28 10.46
N ASP A 45 -11.83 -18.38 11.20
CA ASP A 45 -12.32 -17.84 12.48
C ASP A 45 -13.16 -16.54 12.29
N GLY A 46 -13.46 -16.13 11.07
CA GLY A 46 -14.21 -14.92 10.72
C GLY A 46 -13.38 -13.85 10.02
N LEU A 47 -13.98 -12.68 9.80
CA LEU A 47 -13.31 -11.57 9.16
C LEU A 47 -12.25 -10.96 10.10
N ALA A 48 -11.02 -10.81 9.63
CA ALA A 48 -9.92 -10.29 10.45
C ALA A 48 -9.11 -9.22 9.71
N ILE A 49 -8.85 -8.10 10.37
CA ILE A 49 -8.02 -6.99 9.83
C ILE A 49 -6.56 -7.33 10.08
N PHE A 50 -5.76 -7.31 9.02
CA PHE A 50 -4.32 -7.53 9.10
C PHE A 50 -3.58 -6.26 9.52
N LYS A 51 -2.79 -6.36 10.60
CA LYS A 51 -1.90 -5.29 11.15
C LYS A 51 -2.58 -3.93 11.32
N LEU A 52 -3.79 -3.94 11.90
CA LEU A 52 -4.58 -2.73 12.14
C LEU A 52 -3.80 -1.67 12.94
N GLU A 53 -3.08 -2.08 13.98
CA GLU A 53 -2.29 -1.20 14.84
C GLU A 53 -1.22 -0.45 14.06
N GLU A 54 -0.44 -1.17 13.25
CA GLU A 54 0.65 -0.60 12.47
C GLU A 54 0.13 0.36 11.40
N HIS A 55 -0.99 0.04 10.76
CA HIS A 55 -1.63 0.92 9.79
C HIS A 55 -2.15 2.21 10.43
N CYS A 56 -2.84 2.12 11.57
CA CYS A 56 -3.29 3.30 12.30
C CYS A 56 -2.12 4.15 12.78
N LYS A 57 -1.05 3.53 13.29
CA LYS A 57 0.17 4.24 13.70
C LYS A 57 0.80 4.99 12.53
N ARG A 58 0.89 4.36 11.35
CA ARG A 58 1.47 5.00 10.16
C ARG A 58 0.59 6.14 9.64
N LEU A 59 -0.74 6.02 9.72
CA LEU A 59 -1.67 7.10 9.39
C LEU A 59 -1.41 8.36 10.24
N TYR A 60 -1.31 8.19 11.56
CA TYR A 60 -1.05 9.31 12.48
C TYR A 60 0.37 9.88 12.33
N ASN A 61 1.37 9.03 12.08
CA ASN A 61 2.72 9.48 11.76
C ASN A 61 2.72 10.30 10.46
N SER A 62 1.99 9.85 9.45
CA SER A 62 1.85 10.60 8.19
C SER A 62 1.19 11.97 8.42
N ALA A 63 0.12 12.05 9.21
CA ALA A 63 -0.53 13.30 9.58
C ALA A 63 0.45 14.26 10.29
N LYS A 64 1.21 13.73 11.25
CA LYS A 64 2.23 14.52 11.97
C LYS A 64 3.31 15.08 11.04
N ILE A 65 3.80 14.27 10.07
CA ILE A 65 4.83 14.69 9.11
C ILE A 65 4.34 15.86 8.24
N VAL A 66 3.08 15.82 7.78
CA VAL A 66 2.51 16.87 6.92
C VAL A 66 1.78 17.97 7.70
N ALA A 67 2.02 18.06 9.02
CA ALA A 67 1.48 19.07 9.93
C ALA A 67 -0.06 19.12 9.97
N ILE A 68 -0.75 18.00 9.81
CA ILE A 68 -2.17 17.85 10.07
C ILE A 68 -2.37 17.37 11.51
N GLN A 69 -3.17 18.11 12.30
CA GLN A 69 -3.59 17.66 13.63
C GLN A 69 -4.92 16.91 13.47
N PRO A 70 -4.97 15.58 13.65
CA PRO A 70 -6.20 14.81 13.50
C PRO A 70 -7.32 15.33 14.44
N ASN A 71 -8.55 15.36 13.94
CA ASN A 71 -9.74 15.75 14.72
C ASN A 71 -10.31 14.60 15.57
N ILE A 72 -9.93 13.39 15.25
CA ILE A 72 -10.34 12.16 15.95
C ILE A 72 -9.11 11.54 16.60
N ASP A 73 -9.24 10.98 17.79
CA ASP A 73 -8.14 10.30 18.47
C ASP A 73 -7.83 8.93 17.84
N TYR A 74 -6.64 8.44 18.14
CA TYR A 74 -6.07 7.21 17.59
C TYR A 74 -6.96 5.98 17.85
N GLU A 75 -7.41 5.79 19.10
CA GLU A 75 -8.21 4.61 19.48
C GLU A 75 -9.58 4.64 18.81
N ARG A 76 -10.17 5.83 18.64
CA ARG A 76 -11.46 5.97 17.96
C ARG A 76 -11.36 5.66 16.47
N VAL A 77 -10.27 6.07 15.79
CA VAL A 77 -10.05 5.70 14.37
C VAL A 77 -9.81 4.20 14.23
N LYS A 78 -9.07 3.59 15.15
CA LYS A 78 -8.88 2.14 15.19
C LYS A 78 -10.22 1.41 15.36
N GLN A 79 -11.06 1.87 16.28
CA GLN A 79 -12.41 1.33 16.46
C GLN A 79 -13.29 1.54 15.21
N ALA A 80 -13.14 2.67 14.50
CA ALA A 80 -13.90 2.95 13.29
C ALA A 80 -13.68 1.91 12.18
N HIS A 81 -12.48 1.30 12.09
CA HIS A 81 -12.24 0.19 11.17
C HIS A 81 -13.10 -1.04 11.50
N ILE A 82 -13.29 -1.31 12.79
CA ILE A 82 -14.14 -2.42 13.26
C ILE A 82 -15.62 -2.07 13.04
N ASP A 83 -16.04 -0.85 13.41
CA ASP A 83 -17.42 -0.38 13.29
C ASP A 83 -17.91 -0.43 11.85
N ILE A 84 -17.10 0.02 10.89
CA ILE A 84 -17.48 0.05 9.46
C ILE A 84 -17.62 -1.35 8.87
N LEU A 85 -16.79 -2.32 9.30
CA LEU A 85 -16.91 -3.70 8.85
C LEU A 85 -18.18 -4.35 9.41
N LYS A 86 -18.49 -4.12 10.68
CA LYS A 86 -19.72 -4.63 11.30
C LYS A 86 -20.98 -4.03 10.67
N ALA A 87 -20.95 -2.73 10.34
CA ALA A 87 -22.10 -2.03 9.78
C ALA A 87 -22.47 -2.50 8.36
N ASN A 88 -21.49 -2.92 7.55
CA ASN A 88 -21.68 -3.26 6.15
C ASN A 88 -21.83 -4.75 5.84
N ASN A 89 -21.58 -5.64 6.82
CA ASN A 89 -21.76 -7.09 6.70
C ASN A 89 -21.16 -7.72 5.41
N PHE A 90 -19.89 -7.40 5.13
CA PHE A 90 -19.15 -7.89 3.96
C PHE A 90 -19.00 -9.42 3.95
N LYS A 91 -18.96 -10.02 2.75
CA LYS A 91 -18.84 -11.47 2.54
C LYS A 91 -17.49 -11.90 1.98
N GLU A 92 -16.78 -10.97 1.36
CA GLU A 92 -15.48 -11.19 0.72
C GLU A 92 -14.37 -10.43 1.47
N ASN A 93 -13.15 -10.58 1.00
CA ASN A 93 -12.03 -9.77 1.50
C ASN A 93 -12.29 -8.28 1.27
N VAL A 94 -12.01 -7.48 2.27
CA VAL A 94 -12.34 -6.05 2.29
C VAL A 94 -11.08 -5.20 2.28
N TYR A 95 -11.09 -4.17 1.48
CA TYR A 95 -10.11 -3.10 1.54
C TYR A 95 -10.70 -1.92 2.32
N LEU A 96 -9.93 -1.40 3.28
CA LEU A 96 -10.30 -0.23 4.07
C LEU A 96 -9.39 0.94 3.71
N ARG A 97 -9.98 2.10 3.51
CA ARG A 97 -9.32 3.38 3.20
C ARG A 97 -9.63 4.41 4.27
N PRO A 98 -8.87 4.43 5.38
CA PRO A 98 -8.92 5.59 6.27
C PRO A 98 -8.21 6.78 5.62
N ILE A 99 -8.77 7.96 5.80
CA ILE A 99 -8.22 9.22 5.30
C ILE A 99 -8.41 10.33 6.34
N ILE A 100 -7.38 11.14 6.56
CA ILE A 100 -7.41 12.38 7.35
C ILE A 100 -7.10 13.51 6.39
N TYR A 101 -8.00 14.48 6.28
CA TYR A 101 -7.90 15.52 5.26
C TYR A 101 -8.34 16.90 5.78
N LEU A 102 -7.83 17.94 5.13
CA LEU A 102 -8.25 19.31 5.39
C LEU A 102 -9.60 19.58 4.73
N GLY A 103 -10.59 19.90 5.55
CA GLY A 103 -11.98 20.06 5.16
C GLY A 103 -12.33 21.41 4.55
N TYR A 104 -13.63 21.77 4.65
CA TYR A 104 -14.15 23.06 4.21
C TYR A 104 -13.85 24.14 5.22
N GLY A 105 -13.24 25.25 4.79
CA GLY A 105 -12.87 26.35 5.65
C GLY A 105 -12.10 27.43 4.89
N GLN A 106 -11.10 28.00 5.55
CA GLN A 106 -10.24 29.01 4.96
C GLN A 106 -9.41 28.41 3.80
N MET A 107 -9.32 29.13 2.68
CA MET A 107 -8.46 28.78 1.55
C MET A 107 -7.09 29.46 1.71
N GLY A 108 -6.07 28.87 1.08
CA GLY A 108 -4.70 29.36 1.07
C GLY A 108 -3.70 28.30 1.55
N ILE A 109 -2.42 28.53 1.30
CA ILE A 109 -1.35 27.53 1.54
C ILE A 109 -1.13 27.29 3.05
N TYR A 110 -1.29 28.33 3.90
CA TYR A 110 -1.15 28.20 5.34
C TYR A 110 -2.45 27.67 5.95
N HIS A 111 -2.44 26.40 6.38
CA HIS A 111 -3.63 25.63 6.73
C HIS A 111 -3.89 25.42 8.23
N LYS A 112 -3.19 26.12 9.11
CA LYS A 112 -3.25 25.89 10.57
C LYS A 112 -4.67 25.91 11.15
N ASN A 113 -5.56 26.74 10.59
CA ASN A 113 -6.93 26.91 11.09
C ASN A 113 -7.99 26.27 10.17
N VAL A 114 -7.57 25.46 9.20
CA VAL A 114 -8.50 24.72 8.34
C VAL A 114 -9.06 23.55 9.14
N PRO A 115 -10.39 23.33 9.16
CA PRO A 115 -10.98 22.16 9.80
C PRO A 115 -10.39 20.86 9.26
N VAL A 116 -10.16 19.89 10.14
CA VAL A 116 -9.70 18.55 9.77
C VAL A 116 -10.88 17.58 9.85
N ASN A 117 -10.99 16.70 8.91
CA ASN A 117 -11.99 15.64 8.87
C ASN A 117 -11.29 14.28 8.77
N THR A 118 -11.94 13.24 9.29
CA THR A 118 -11.46 11.86 9.24
C THR A 118 -12.57 10.95 8.74
N SER A 119 -12.26 10.10 7.77
CA SER A 119 -13.21 9.10 7.25
C SER A 119 -12.55 7.74 7.13
N VAL A 120 -13.33 6.68 7.31
CA VAL A 120 -12.94 5.29 7.03
C VAL A 120 -13.96 4.70 6.06
N ILE A 121 -13.49 4.39 4.85
CA ILE A 121 -14.27 3.79 3.78
C ILE A 121 -13.89 2.31 3.67
N ALA A 122 -14.84 1.43 3.38
CA ALA A 122 -14.60 0.01 3.17
C ALA A 122 -15.36 -0.50 1.93
N TRP A 123 -14.72 -1.41 1.17
CA TRP A 123 -15.36 -2.09 0.04
C TRP A 123 -14.74 -3.46 -0.22
N GLU A 124 -15.52 -4.37 -0.76
CA GLU A 124 -15.00 -5.64 -1.21
C GLU A 124 -14.04 -5.46 -2.38
N TRP A 125 -12.85 -6.04 -2.27
CA TRP A 125 -11.83 -5.91 -3.29
C TRP A 125 -10.96 -7.17 -3.38
N GLY A 126 -10.97 -7.80 -4.55
CA GLY A 126 -10.12 -8.94 -4.88
C GLY A 126 -8.65 -8.56 -5.12
N ALA A 127 -7.96 -9.35 -5.94
CA ALA A 127 -6.56 -9.11 -6.28
C ALA A 127 -6.42 -7.82 -7.12
N TYR A 128 -5.65 -6.86 -6.63
CA TYR A 128 -5.44 -5.54 -7.25
C TYR A 128 -4.82 -5.64 -8.66
N LEU A 129 -3.82 -6.49 -8.82
CA LEU A 129 -3.13 -6.73 -10.10
C LEU A 129 -3.69 -7.98 -10.84
N GLY A 130 -4.90 -8.43 -10.47
CA GLY A 130 -5.58 -9.58 -11.05
C GLY A 130 -5.10 -10.92 -10.46
N ALA A 131 -6.00 -11.91 -10.45
CA ALA A 131 -5.69 -13.26 -9.97
C ALA A 131 -4.57 -13.91 -10.79
N ASP A 132 -4.61 -13.74 -12.12
CA ASP A 132 -3.55 -14.21 -13.03
C ASP A 132 -2.18 -13.57 -12.73
N GLY A 133 -2.17 -12.29 -12.32
CA GLY A 133 -0.96 -11.60 -11.93
C GLY A 133 -0.28 -12.20 -10.69
N LEU A 134 -1.07 -12.62 -9.71
CA LEU A 134 -0.56 -13.29 -8.50
C LEU A 134 0.06 -14.67 -8.79
N GLU A 135 -0.43 -15.36 -9.80
CA GLU A 135 0.04 -16.71 -10.15
C GLU A 135 1.14 -16.71 -11.22
N LYS A 136 0.89 -15.98 -12.33
CA LYS A 136 1.75 -16.00 -13.53
C LYS A 136 2.77 -14.89 -13.58
N GLY A 137 2.64 -13.89 -12.71
CA GLY A 137 3.46 -12.68 -12.73
C GLY A 137 2.99 -11.64 -13.74
N ILE A 138 3.27 -10.38 -13.43
CA ILE A 138 2.93 -9.20 -14.23
C ILE A 138 4.11 -8.73 -15.09
N THR A 139 3.82 -7.86 -16.06
CA THR A 139 4.82 -7.17 -16.88
C THR A 139 5.07 -5.77 -16.33
N THR A 140 6.33 -5.35 -16.32
CA THR A 140 6.69 -4.01 -15.83
C THR A 140 7.58 -3.26 -16.81
N CYS A 141 7.58 -1.92 -16.71
CA CYS A 141 8.55 -1.07 -17.38
C CYS A 141 9.26 -0.16 -16.37
N THR A 142 10.43 0.33 -16.74
CA THR A 142 11.07 1.43 -16.00
C THR A 142 10.43 2.73 -16.44
N SER A 143 9.81 3.47 -15.51
CA SER A 143 9.19 4.76 -15.82
C SER A 143 10.24 5.81 -16.21
N SER A 144 9.87 6.72 -17.11
CA SER A 144 10.63 7.94 -17.38
C SER A 144 10.54 8.95 -16.22
N ILE A 145 9.55 8.77 -15.34
CA ILE A 145 9.29 9.63 -14.19
C ILE A 145 10.02 9.07 -12.97
N THR A 146 10.92 9.85 -12.39
CA THR A 146 11.62 9.48 -11.16
C THR A 146 10.71 9.61 -9.94
N ARG A 147 10.98 8.81 -8.92
CA ARG A 147 10.33 8.93 -7.61
C ARG A 147 10.64 10.29 -6.99
N ASN A 148 9.65 10.92 -6.40
CA ASN A 148 9.82 12.19 -5.70
C ASN A 148 10.99 12.13 -4.71
N PRO A 149 12.04 12.96 -4.85
CA PRO A 149 13.16 12.95 -3.94
C PRO A 149 12.78 13.56 -2.57
N ASN A 150 13.45 13.13 -1.51
CA ASN A 150 13.22 13.61 -0.13
C ASN A 150 13.41 15.12 0.04
N ARG A 151 14.08 15.79 -0.91
CA ARG A 151 14.24 17.24 -0.89
C ARG A 151 13.01 18.00 -1.34
N SER A 152 12.10 17.35 -2.08
CA SER A 152 10.89 17.99 -2.63
C SER A 152 9.60 17.53 -1.95
N THR A 153 9.63 16.39 -1.26
CA THR A 153 8.44 15.80 -0.63
C THR A 153 8.83 14.94 0.58
N PHE A 154 7.84 14.50 1.33
CA PHE A 154 8.02 13.67 2.52
C PHE A 154 7.68 12.20 2.22
N GLY A 155 8.67 11.41 1.75
CA GLY A 155 8.48 10.00 1.37
C GLY A 155 7.97 9.10 2.49
N LYS A 156 8.24 9.45 3.76
CA LYS A 156 7.75 8.70 4.92
C LYS A 156 6.27 8.94 5.26
N ALA A 157 5.64 9.96 4.65
CA ALA A 157 4.22 10.21 4.81
C ALA A 157 3.43 9.59 3.65
N LYS A 158 2.38 8.83 3.96
CA LYS A 158 1.40 8.37 2.96
C LYS A 158 0.45 9.52 2.62
N ALA A 159 1.02 10.58 2.01
CA ALA A 159 0.31 11.81 1.67
C ALA A 159 -0.32 11.72 0.27
N ALA A 160 -1.57 12.19 0.15
CA ALA A 160 -2.32 12.16 -1.11
C ALA A 160 -1.59 12.90 -2.24
N ALA A 161 -0.94 14.03 -1.95
CA ALA A 161 -0.17 14.82 -2.92
C ALA A 161 0.99 14.04 -3.57
N ASN A 162 1.59 13.07 -2.87
CA ASN A 162 2.68 12.26 -3.41
C ASN A 162 2.21 11.32 -4.54
N TYR A 163 0.92 11.00 -4.57
CA TYR A 163 0.36 10.03 -5.50
C TYR A 163 0.21 10.53 -6.93
N LEU A 164 0.27 11.84 -7.18
CA LEU A 164 0.31 12.33 -8.56
C LEU A 164 1.55 11.79 -9.30
N ASN A 165 2.71 11.75 -8.64
CA ASN A 165 3.93 11.16 -9.17
C ASN A 165 3.74 9.67 -9.54
N SER A 166 3.16 8.88 -8.63
CA SER A 166 2.84 7.47 -8.86
C SER A 166 1.82 7.27 -9.98
N GLN A 167 0.75 8.10 -10.02
CA GLN A 167 -0.29 8.02 -11.04
C GLN A 167 0.26 8.25 -12.44
N MET A 168 1.16 9.24 -12.60
CA MET A 168 1.75 9.53 -13.89
C MET A 168 2.67 8.41 -14.38
N ALA A 169 3.45 7.80 -13.48
CA ALA A 169 4.27 6.63 -13.83
C ALA A 169 3.40 5.40 -14.17
N LYS A 170 2.31 5.18 -13.43
CA LYS A 170 1.35 4.10 -13.72
C LYS A 170 0.65 4.32 -15.05
N TYR A 171 0.23 5.55 -15.32
CA TYR A 171 -0.40 5.92 -16.59
C TYR A 171 0.54 5.63 -17.77
N GLU A 172 1.81 6.05 -17.67
CA GLU A 172 2.85 5.75 -18.67
C GLU A 172 2.98 4.24 -18.92
N ALA A 173 3.03 3.41 -17.87
CA ALA A 173 3.13 1.96 -18.01
C ALA A 173 1.94 1.36 -18.75
N ILE A 174 0.73 1.71 -18.35
CA ILE A 174 -0.50 1.18 -18.96
C ILE A 174 -0.62 1.58 -20.45
N GLU A 175 -0.35 2.85 -20.79
CA GLU A 175 -0.40 3.32 -22.18
C GLU A 175 0.67 2.65 -23.07
N ASN A 176 1.76 2.15 -22.48
CA ASN A 176 2.80 1.39 -23.18
C ASN A 176 2.61 -0.13 -23.11
N GLY A 177 1.47 -0.62 -22.61
CA GLY A 177 1.11 -2.03 -22.61
C GLY A 177 1.74 -2.87 -21.50
N PHE A 178 2.15 -2.23 -20.40
CA PHE A 178 2.65 -2.90 -19.20
C PHE A 178 1.62 -2.87 -18.07
N ASP A 179 1.72 -3.80 -17.13
CA ASP A 179 0.82 -3.88 -15.98
C ASP A 179 1.22 -2.89 -14.87
N GLU A 180 2.52 -2.59 -14.70
CA GLU A 180 3.06 -1.74 -13.63
C GLU A 180 4.37 -1.04 -14.06
N ALA A 181 4.75 0.04 -13.34
CA ALA A 181 6.02 0.72 -13.52
C ALA A 181 6.95 0.57 -12.32
N LEU A 182 8.25 0.41 -12.58
CA LEU A 182 9.30 0.61 -11.59
C LEU A 182 9.86 2.02 -11.73
N MET A 183 9.99 2.71 -10.60
CA MET A 183 10.48 4.09 -10.55
C MET A 183 11.92 4.12 -10.02
N LEU A 184 12.75 4.94 -10.64
CA LEU A 184 14.11 5.21 -10.19
C LEU A 184 14.11 6.39 -9.21
N ASP A 185 15.08 6.42 -8.31
CA ASP A 185 15.39 7.60 -7.52
C ASP A 185 16.19 8.65 -8.31
N GLU A 186 16.50 9.78 -7.70
CA GLU A 186 17.27 10.87 -8.32
C GLU A 186 18.73 10.49 -8.68
N ASN A 187 19.22 9.35 -8.19
CA ASN A 187 20.57 8.84 -8.47
C ASN A 187 20.58 7.72 -9.51
N GLY A 188 19.39 7.32 -10.00
CA GLY A 188 19.24 6.26 -11.00
C GLY A 188 19.16 4.85 -10.42
N PHE A 189 19.02 4.70 -9.09
CA PHE A 189 18.76 3.42 -8.46
C PHE A 189 17.25 3.14 -8.39
N ILE A 190 16.90 1.87 -8.35
CA ILE A 190 15.52 1.44 -8.15
C ILE A 190 15.03 1.94 -6.78
N ALA A 191 13.91 2.68 -6.78
CA ALA A 191 13.24 3.14 -5.57
C ALA A 191 12.14 2.16 -5.14
N GLU A 192 11.08 2.06 -5.94
CA GLU A 192 9.89 1.24 -5.67
C GLU A 192 9.03 1.12 -6.94
N GLY A 193 7.91 0.38 -6.89
CA GLY A 193 6.84 0.45 -7.88
C GLY A 193 6.04 1.76 -7.73
N THR A 194 4.90 1.89 -8.43
CA THR A 194 4.06 3.09 -8.30
C THR A 194 3.34 3.17 -6.95
N GLY A 195 3.03 2.04 -6.33
CA GLY A 195 2.40 1.93 -5.01
C GLY A 195 2.91 0.76 -4.18
N GLU A 196 3.99 0.10 -4.60
CA GLU A 196 4.51 -1.14 -4.04
C GLU A 196 6.01 -1.06 -3.79
N CYS A 197 6.48 -1.73 -2.72
CA CYS A 197 7.89 -1.99 -2.55
C CYS A 197 8.34 -3.14 -3.45
N ILE A 198 9.64 -3.20 -3.70
CA ILE A 198 10.25 -4.17 -4.61
C ILE A 198 11.23 -5.08 -3.88
N PHE A 199 11.30 -6.32 -4.34
CA PHE A 199 12.34 -7.29 -4.01
C PHE A 199 12.85 -7.96 -5.27
N ILE A 200 14.16 -8.23 -5.31
CA ILE A 200 14.75 -9.17 -6.24
C ILE A 200 15.32 -10.36 -5.48
N VAL A 201 15.39 -11.51 -6.15
CA VAL A 201 16.16 -12.65 -5.71
C VAL A 201 17.36 -12.79 -6.64
N ARG A 202 18.55 -12.96 -6.07
CA ARG A 202 19.77 -13.23 -6.81
C ARG A 202 20.70 -14.13 -6.00
N ASP A 203 21.18 -15.20 -6.63
CA ASP A 203 22.04 -16.19 -5.98
C ASP A 203 21.46 -16.70 -4.64
N GLY A 204 20.13 -16.90 -4.59
CA GLY A 204 19.41 -17.36 -3.41
C GLY A 204 19.21 -16.32 -2.31
N LYS A 205 19.64 -15.07 -2.49
CA LYS A 205 19.47 -13.98 -1.53
C LYS A 205 18.27 -13.12 -1.88
N LEU A 206 17.54 -12.67 -0.86
CA LEU A 206 16.46 -11.69 -0.98
C LEU A 206 17.03 -10.28 -0.82
N ILE A 207 16.93 -9.46 -1.86
CA ILE A 207 17.52 -8.12 -1.90
C ILE A 207 16.42 -7.08 -2.08
N SER A 208 16.48 -5.99 -1.29
CA SER A 208 15.56 -4.85 -1.42
C SER A 208 16.31 -3.52 -1.40
N PRO A 209 15.78 -2.47 -2.07
CA PRO A 209 16.32 -1.13 -1.93
C PRO A 209 16.24 -0.62 -0.48
N PRO A 210 17.07 0.37 -0.11
CA PRO A 210 16.87 1.13 1.12
C PRO A 210 15.55 1.90 1.07
N ASN A 211 14.91 2.07 2.25
CA ASN A 211 13.65 2.84 2.34
C ASN A 211 13.87 4.36 2.47
N ASP A 212 15.02 4.90 2.05
CA ASP A 212 15.34 6.31 2.27
C ASP A 212 14.39 7.24 1.54
N ASN A 213 14.01 6.89 0.31
CA ASN A 213 13.12 7.66 -0.55
C ASN A 213 11.71 7.03 -0.72
N SER A 214 11.36 6.06 0.12
CA SER A 214 10.08 5.35 0.04
C SER A 214 9.36 5.26 1.37
N LEU A 215 8.08 4.91 1.32
CA LEU A 215 7.27 4.64 2.50
C LEU A 215 7.75 3.35 3.18
N GLU A 216 7.76 3.34 4.52
CA GLU A 216 8.01 2.13 5.30
C GLU A 216 6.81 1.17 5.15
N SER A 217 6.97 0.16 4.31
CA SER A 217 5.89 -0.77 4.00
C SER A 217 5.70 -1.82 5.09
N ILE A 218 4.44 -1.97 5.52
CA ILE A 218 4.01 -2.98 6.49
C ILE A 218 4.08 -4.38 5.86
N THR A 219 3.70 -4.51 4.58
CA THR A 219 3.80 -5.77 3.84
C THR A 219 5.26 -6.18 3.63
N GLN A 220 6.14 -5.23 3.23
CA GLN A 220 7.57 -5.49 3.10
C GLN A 220 8.18 -5.97 4.42
N ALA A 221 7.83 -5.33 5.54
CA ALA A 221 8.30 -5.74 6.86
C ALA A 221 7.86 -7.17 7.19
N THR A 222 6.62 -7.54 6.89
CA THR A 222 6.11 -8.91 7.09
C THR A 222 6.86 -9.92 6.22
N VAL A 223 7.10 -9.61 4.94
CA VAL A 223 7.86 -10.49 4.03
C VAL A 223 9.30 -10.69 4.52
N LEU A 224 9.94 -9.64 5.04
CA LEU A 224 11.30 -9.75 5.62
C LEU A 224 11.32 -10.63 6.88
N GLU A 225 10.30 -10.57 7.73
CA GLU A 225 10.18 -11.48 8.88
C GLU A 225 10.00 -12.93 8.44
N LEU A 226 9.15 -13.18 7.46
CA LEU A 226 8.94 -14.52 6.88
C LEU A 226 10.21 -15.07 6.25
N ALA A 227 10.93 -14.24 5.47
CA ALA A 227 12.20 -14.62 4.88
C ALA A 227 13.25 -15.02 5.93
N LYS A 228 13.32 -14.25 7.02
CA LYS A 228 14.19 -14.54 8.17
C LYS A 228 13.83 -15.89 8.83
N ASP A 229 12.53 -16.14 9.04
CA ASP A 229 12.05 -17.40 9.60
C ASP A 229 12.38 -18.63 8.73
N MET A 230 12.44 -18.43 7.41
CA MET A 230 12.81 -19.45 6.45
C MET A 230 14.33 -19.61 6.26
N GLY A 231 15.13 -18.79 6.95
CA GLY A 231 16.59 -18.79 6.81
C GLY A 231 17.09 -18.25 5.47
N ILE A 232 16.28 -17.45 4.77
CA ILE A 232 16.68 -16.79 3.52
C ILE A 232 17.59 -15.61 3.87
N GLU A 233 18.76 -15.55 3.26
CA GLU A 233 19.69 -14.43 3.43
C GLU A 233 19.07 -13.14 2.88
N ILE A 234 19.08 -12.09 3.70
CA ILE A 234 18.48 -10.78 3.35
C ILE A 234 19.59 -9.75 3.20
N GLU A 235 19.55 -9.01 2.10
CA GLU A 235 20.44 -7.89 1.84
C GLU A 235 19.63 -6.62 1.55
N ARG A 236 20.02 -5.49 2.14
CA ARG A 236 19.42 -4.18 1.86
C ARG A 236 20.48 -3.27 1.29
N ARG A 237 20.35 -2.93 0.01
CA ARG A 237 21.28 -2.10 -0.73
C ARG A 237 20.63 -1.48 -1.97
N ASN A 238 21.31 -0.51 -2.57
CA ASN A 238 20.90 0.01 -3.87
C ASN A 238 20.92 -1.10 -4.93
N ILE A 239 19.94 -1.03 -5.82
CA ILE A 239 19.75 -1.95 -6.95
C ILE A 239 19.76 -1.09 -8.20
N THR A 240 20.57 -1.46 -9.20
CA THR A 240 20.58 -0.79 -10.51
C THR A 240 19.54 -1.41 -11.44
N ARG A 241 19.09 -0.66 -12.45
CA ARG A 241 18.12 -1.16 -13.42
C ARG A 241 18.62 -2.40 -14.17
N ASP A 242 19.89 -2.40 -14.58
CA ASP A 242 20.50 -3.53 -15.30
C ASP A 242 20.66 -4.76 -14.43
N GLU A 243 20.82 -4.59 -13.11
CA GLU A 243 20.86 -5.73 -12.18
C GLU A 243 19.54 -6.50 -12.16
N ILE A 244 18.39 -5.82 -12.29
CA ILE A 244 17.10 -6.49 -12.36
C ILE A 244 17.02 -7.41 -13.59
N TYR A 245 17.58 -7.03 -14.73
CA TYR A 245 17.54 -7.88 -15.95
C TYR A 245 18.24 -9.23 -15.79
N ILE A 246 19.13 -9.36 -14.82
CA ILE A 246 19.88 -10.57 -14.52
C ILE A 246 19.51 -11.17 -13.15
N ALA A 247 18.43 -10.70 -12.54
CA ALA A 247 17.89 -11.28 -11.31
C ALA A 247 17.23 -12.64 -11.60
N ASP A 248 17.28 -13.54 -10.62
CA ASP A 248 16.62 -14.84 -10.69
C ASP A 248 15.10 -14.69 -10.55
N GLU A 249 14.67 -13.78 -9.66
CA GLU A 249 13.25 -13.47 -9.42
C GLU A 249 13.08 -11.97 -9.12
N LEU A 250 11.88 -11.48 -9.42
CA LEU A 250 11.44 -10.12 -9.10
C LEU A 250 10.01 -10.18 -8.60
N PHE A 251 9.69 -9.47 -7.52
CA PHE A 251 8.31 -9.33 -7.05
C PHE A 251 8.07 -8.00 -6.34
N LEU A 252 6.81 -7.61 -6.31
CA LEU A 252 6.31 -6.41 -5.66
C LEU A 252 5.53 -6.76 -4.39
N THR A 253 5.55 -5.85 -3.41
CA THR A 253 4.80 -6.03 -2.16
C THR A 253 4.09 -4.76 -1.74
N GLY A 254 2.83 -4.91 -1.33
CA GLY A 254 2.01 -3.81 -0.82
C GLY A 254 0.69 -4.32 -0.27
N THR A 255 -0.05 -3.51 0.47
CA THR A 255 -1.34 -3.93 1.02
C THR A 255 -2.35 -4.29 -0.08
N ALA A 256 -2.37 -3.53 -1.18
CA ALA A 256 -3.24 -3.83 -2.31
C ALA A 256 -2.69 -4.95 -3.20
N ALA A 257 -1.39 -4.90 -3.50
CA ALA A 257 -0.70 -5.85 -4.37
C ALA A 257 -0.34 -7.17 -3.68
N GLU A 258 -0.40 -7.22 -2.33
CA GLU A 258 0.01 -8.39 -1.55
C GLU A 258 1.46 -8.78 -1.84
N VAL A 259 1.72 -9.95 -2.38
CA VAL A 259 3.03 -10.37 -2.92
C VAL A 259 2.81 -10.77 -4.37
N THR A 260 3.19 -9.90 -5.30
CA THR A 260 2.94 -10.07 -6.73
C THR A 260 4.23 -10.32 -7.50
N PRO A 261 4.42 -11.48 -8.12
CA PRO A 261 5.58 -11.77 -8.94
C PRO A 261 5.60 -10.91 -10.21
N VAL A 262 6.80 -10.59 -10.68
CA VAL A 262 7.04 -9.87 -11.94
C VAL A 262 7.80 -10.78 -12.89
N LYS A 263 7.25 -11.02 -14.08
CA LYS A 263 7.81 -11.92 -15.09
C LYS A 263 8.73 -11.24 -16.11
N SER A 264 8.61 -9.90 -16.25
CA SER A 264 9.45 -9.14 -17.18
C SER A 264 9.57 -7.68 -16.81
N LEU A 265 10.70 -7.07 -17.13
CA LEU A 265 10.96 -5.64 -17.05
C LEU A 265 11.46 -5.13 -18.41
N ASP A 266 10.87 -4.06 -18.94
CA ASP A 266 11.27 -3.44 -20.22
C ASP A 266 11.38 -4.47 -21.36
N HIS A 267 10.40 -5.36 -21.48
CA HIS A 267 10.33 -6.49 -22.43
C HIS A 267 11.42 -7.54 -22.26
N ARG A 268 12.23 -7.49 -21.19
CA ARG A 268 13.21 -8.54 -20.85
C ARG A 268 12.63 -9.47 -19.81
N VAL A 269 12.70 -10.75 -20.09
CA VAL A 269 12.25 -11.81 -19.17
C VAL A 269 13.14 -11.83 -17.93
N ILE A 270 12.54 -11.90 -16.76
CA ILE A 270 13.24 -12.09 -15.48
C ILE A 270 13.22 -13.58 -15.12
N GLY A 271 14.38 -14.13 -14.81
CA GLY A 271 14.53 -15.55 -14.50
C GLY A 271 13.91 -16.43 -15.60
N GLU A 272 12.94 -17.26 -15.25
CA GLU A 272 12.22 -18.13 -16.18
C GLU A 272 10.94 -17.49 -16.78
N GLY A 273 10.66 -16.21 -16.49
CA GLY A 273 9.46 -15.51 -16.98
C GLY A 273 8.15 -15.92 -16.28
N LYS A 274 8.28 -16.41 -15.05
CA LYS A 274 7.17 -16.82 -14.19
C LYS A 274 7.52 -16.57 -12.72
N ARG A 275 6.58 -16.82 -11.81
CA ARG A 275 6.83 -16.79 -10.37
C ARG A 275 7.95 -17.78 -10.00
N GLY A 276 9.02 -17.28 -9.38
CA GLY A 276 10.14 -18.08 -8.92
C GLY A 276 9.85 -18.79 -7.59
N GLU A 277 10.74 -19.72 -7.20
CA GLU A 277 10.55 -20.59 -6.04
C GLU A 277 10.56 -19.83 -4.70
N ILE A 278 11.44 -18.85 -4.53
CA ILE A 278 11.53 -18.04 -3.31
C ILE A 278 10.31 -17.13 -3.21
N THR A 279 9.91 -16.50 -4.30
CA THR A 279 8.68 -15.68 -4.37
C THR A 279 7.46 -16.52 -4.02
N GLU A 280 7.33 -17.74 -4.53
CA GLU A 280 6.21 -18.64 -4.25
C GLU A 280 6.15 -19.03 -2.77
N LYS A 281 7.29 -19.37 -2.16
CA LYS A 281 7.39 -19.69 -0.74
C LYS A 281 6.97 -18.50 0.13
N LEU A 282 7.49 -17.31 -0.15
CA LEU A 282 7.17 -16.11 0.59
C LEU A 282 5.71 -15.67 0.41
N GLN A 283 5.18 -15.77 -0.80
CA GLN A 283 3.78 -15.47 -1.10
C GLN A 283 2.84 -16.43 -0.38
N SER A 284 3.11 -17.72 -0.41
CA SER A 284 2.31 -18.75 0.28
C SER A 284 2.32 -18.51 1.79
N ALA A 285 3.49 -18.27 2.37
CA ALA A 285 3.60 -17.96 3.79
C ALA A 285 2.90 -16.66 4.17
N TYR A 286 2.96 -15.62 3.31
CA TYR A 286 2.21 -14.38 3.53
C TYR A 286 0.70 -14.64 3.54
N PHE A 287 0.19 -15.43 2.60
CA PHE A 287 -1.23 -15.80 2.59
C PHE A 287 -1.62 -16.64 3.80
N ASP A 288 -0.77 -17.54 4.29
CA ASP A 288 -1.04 -18.28 5.53
C ASP A 288 -1.13 -17.36 6.75
N VAL A 289 -0.35 -16.28 6.77
CA VAL A 289 -0.45 -15.25 7.84
C VAL A 289 -1.76 -14.50 7.75
N VAL A 290 -2.09 -13.91 6.59
CA VAL A 290 -3.27 -13.02 6.46
C VAL A 290 -4.60 -13.78 6.54
N PHE A 291 -4.62 -15.08 6.20
CA PHE A 291 -5.79 -15.95 6.36
C PHE A 291 -5.83 -16.67 7.73
N GLY A 292 -4.93 -16.35 8.66
CA GLY A 292 -4.96 -16.87 10.03
C GLY A 292 -4.51 -18.33 10.18
N ARG A 293 -3.87 -18.93 9.16
CA ARG A 293 -3.41 -20.33 9.17
C ARG A 293 -2.07 -20.52 9.88
N ASN A 294 -1.33 -19.42 10.13
CA ASN A 294 -0.04 -19.44 10.81
C ASN A 294 -0.18 -18.97 12.26
N GLU A 295 -0.16 -19.90 13.23
CA GLU A 295 -0.34 -19.62 14.66
C GLU A 295 0.66 -18.60 15.21
N LYS A 296 1.92 -18.63 14.75
CA LYS A 296 2.96 -17.69 15.18
C LYS A 296 2.56 -16.22 14.95
N TYR A 297 1.81 -15.97 13.90
CA TYR A 297 1.47 -14.64 13.41
C TYR A 297 -0.01 -14.25 13.62
N LYS A 298 -0.80 -15.07 14.34
CA LYS A 298 -2.21 -14.74 14.65
C LYS A 298 -2.38 -13.42 15.38
N HIS A 299 -1.38 -12.98 16.13
CA HIS A 299 -1.37 -11.69 16.80
C HIS A 299 -1.34 -10.47 15.84
N TYR A 300 -1.09 -10.67 14.54
CA TYR A 300 -1.23 -9.64 13.51
C TYR A 300 -2.67 -9.40 13.06
N LEU A 301 -3.59 -10.27 13.47
CA LEU A 301 -4.98 -10.25 13.05
C LEU A 301 -5.87 -9.68 14.14
N THR A 302 -6.70 -8.69 13.77
CA THR A 302 -7.77 -8.17 14.64
C THR A 302 -9.08 -8.72 14.13
N TYR A 303 -9.65 -9.68 14.83
CA TYR A 303 -10.94 -10.31 14.47
C TYR A 303 -12.12 -9.38 14.76
N ILE A 304 -13.20 -9.47 13.92
CA ILE A 304 -14.37 -8.59 13.96
C ILE A 304 -15.55 -9.25 14.69
#